data_582d728b88f62d0d094029ea354f86a4
#
_entry.id   582d728b88f62d0d094029ea354f86a4
#
_cell.length_a   1.000
_cell.length_b   1.000
_cell.length_c   1.000
_cell.angle_alpha   90.00
_cell.angle_beta   90.00
_cell.angle_gamma   90.00
#
_symmetry.space_group_name_H-M   'P 1'
#
loop_
_entity.id
_entity.type
_entity.pdbx_description
1 polymer ?
#
loop_
_entity_poly.entity_id
_entity_poly.type
_entity_poly.pdbx_seq_one_letter_code
_entity_poly.pdbx_strand_id
1 'polypeptide(L)'
;MMPLIHDGYIIVVDTSQVKRQGLYGQLVLASHRDQGLILSRLQRFDHTEVLIPENREYESISISSHGWRIIGKVLWWIGHVS
;
A
#
# COMPACT_ATOMS: atom_id res chain seq x y z
N MET A 1 -2.69 -1.64 -14.77
CA MET A 1 -3.40 -0.49 -14.14
C MET A 1 -4.86 -0.86 -13.95
N MET A 2 -5.36 -0.76 -12.75
CA MET A 2 -6.77 -1.06 -12.52
C MET A 2 -7.36 -0.20 -11.40
N PRO A 3 -8.62 0.20 -11.56
CA PRO A 3 -9.33 0.94 -10.50
C PRO A 3 -9.85 -0.01 -9.44
N LEU A 4 -9.76 0.41 -8.20
CA LEU A 4 -10.31 -0.30 -7.06
C LEU A 4 -11.14 0.66 -6.23
N ILE A 5 -12.22 0.15 -5.65
CA ILE A 5 -13.08 0.92 -4.75
C ILE A 5 -12.95 0.31 -3.36
N HIS A 6 -12.57 1.15 -2.40
CA HIS A 6 -12.37 0.69 -1.03
C HIS A 6 -12.77 1.80 -0.07
N ASP A 7 -13.74 1.54 0.78
CA ASP A 7 -14.23 2.49 1.81
C ASP A 7 -14.49 3.90 1.26
N GLY A 8 -15.10 3.97 0.08
CA GLY A 8 -15.40 5.26 -0.53
C GLY A 8 -14.27 5.89 -1.32
N TYR A 9 -13.11 5.24 -1.37
CA TYR A 9 -12.01 5.66 -2.23
C TYR A 9 -12.07 4.97 -3.57
N ILE A 10 -11.72 5.70 -4.61
CA ILE A 10 -11.43 5.11 -5.91
C ILE A 10 -9.93 5.20 -6.09
N ILE A 11 -9.29 4.07 -6.28
CA ILE A 11 -7.84 3.97 -6.32
C ILE A 11 -7.42 3.37 -7.65
N VAL A 12 -6.48 4.02 -8.33
CA VAL A 12 -5.91 3.48 -9.57
C VAL A 12 -4.53 2.95 -9.26
N VAL A 13 -4.32 1.67 -9.53
CA VAL A 13 -3.13 0.95 -9.13
C VAL A 13 -2.43 0.37 -10.35
N ASP A 14 -1.12 0.56 -10.43
CA ASP A 14 -0.29 -0.08 -11.44
C ASP A 14 0.26 -1.38 -10.84
N THR A 15 -0.22 -2.51 -11.37
CA THR A 15 0.18 -3.82 -10.89
C THR A 15 1.34 -4.41 -11.69
N SER A 16 1.83 -3.70 -12.70
CA SER A 16 2.90 -4.18 -13.55
C SER A 16 4.29 -4.04 -12.91
N GLN A 17 4.41 -3.23 -11.87
CA GLN A 17 5.68 -3.02 -11.20
C GLN A 17 6.02 -4.24 -10.36
N VAL A 18 7.01 -5.02 -10.80
CA VAL A 18 7.35 -6.26 -10.13
C VAL A 18 8.58 -6.16 -9.24
N LYS A 19 9.40 -5.13 -9.43
CA LYS A 19 10.60 -4.96 -8.63
C LYS A 19 10.34 -4.09 -7.41
N ARG A 20 10.55 -4.65 -6.24
CA ARG A 20 10.33 -3.95 -4.97
C ARG A 20 11.15 -2.67 -4.88
N GLN A 21 12.34 -2.66 -5.46
CA GLN A 21 13.23 -1.51 -5.41
C GLN A 21 12.59 -0.26 -6.03
N GLY A 22 11.82 -0.42 -7.06
CA GLY A 22 11.15 0.71 -7.70
C GLY A 22 9.99 1.27 -6.91
N LEU A 23 9.59 0.58 -5.84
CA LEU A 23 8.45 0.99 -5.02
C LEU A 23 8.84 1.73 -3.75
N TYR A 24 10.12 1.74 -3.39
CA TYR A 24 10.54 2.41 -2.17
C TYR A 24 10.30 3.92 -2.27
N GLY A 25 9.70 4.47 -1.23
CA GLY A 25 9.31 5.87 -1.21
C GLY A 25 8.00 6.16 -1.92
N GLN A 26 7.38 5.16 -2.52
CA GLN A 26 6.15 5.33 -3.27
C GLN A 26 4.94 4.91 -2.46
N LEU A 27 3.80 5.49 -2.81
CA LEU A 27 2.53 5.08 -2.23
C LEU A 27 2.10 3.78 -2.89
N VAL A 28 1.81 2.78 -2.10
CA VAL A 28 1.41 1.47 -2.58
C VAL A 28 0.10 1.03 -1.94
N LEU A 29 -0.57 0.11 -2.61
CA LEU A 29 -1.72 -0.57 -2.04
C LEU A 29 -1.25 -1.92 -1.55
N ALA A 30 -1.45 -2.19 -0.28
CA ALA A 30 -1.07 -3.45 0.33
C ALA A 30 -2.32 -4.16 0.85
N SER A 31 -2.28 -5.47 0.87
CA SER A 31 -3.38 -6.26 1.40
C SER A 31 -2.89 -7.20 2.48
N HIS A 32 -3.77 -7.47 3.42
CA HIS A 32 -3.57 -8.46 4.46
C HIS A 32 -4.80 -9.35 4.50
N ARG A 33 -4.59 -10.65 4.59
CA ARG A 33 -5.72 -11.59 4.50
C ARG A 33 -6.76 -11.38 5.59
N ASP A 34 -6.37 -10.82 6.73
CA ASP A 34 -7.29 -10.60 7.85
C ASP A 34 -7.66 -9.15 8.05
N GLN A 35 -6.82 -8.22 7.62
CA GLN A 35 -7.01 -6.80 7.88
C GLN A 35 -7.48 -6.01 6.67
N GLY A 36 -7.49 -6.63 5.50
CA GLY A 36 -7.98 -5.97 4.29
C GLY A 36 -6.92 -5.14 3.59
N LEU A 37 -7.36 -4.07 2.95
CA LEU A 37 -6.51 -3.23 2.12
C LEU A 37 -6.11 -1.97 2.87
N ILE A 38 -4.86 -1.56 2.71
CA ILE A 38 -4.40 -0.28 3.21
C ILE A 38 -3.59 0.45 2.16
N LEU A 39 -3.72 1.78 2.19
CA LEU A 39 -2.84 2.67 1.45
C LEU A 39 -1.67 3.00 2.36
N SER A 40 -0.46 2.78 1.89
CA SER A 40 0.71 3.04 2.70
C SER A 40 1.91 3.37 1.82
N ARG A 41 2.89 3.99 2.43
CA ARG A 41 4.15 4.29 1.75
C ARG A 41 5.14 3.21 2.10
N LEU A 42 5.73 2.60 1.08
CA LEU A 42 6.73 1.57 1.27
C LEU A 42 8.08 2.22 1.50
N GLN A 43 8.74 1.87 2.58
CA GLN A 43 10.08 2.35 2.90
C GLN A 43 10.98 1.19 3.28
N ARG A 44 12.27 1.41 3.10
CA ARG A 44 13.25 0.43 3.52
C ARG A 44 14.24 1.09 4.48
N PHE A 45 14.41 0.46 5.62
CA PHE A 45 15.39 0.89 6.62
C PHE A 45 16.36 -0.27 6.85
N ASP A 46 17.60 -0.10 6.44
CA ASP A 46 18.60 -1.16 6.45
C ASP A 46 18.08 -2.36 5.65
N HIS A 47 17.77 -3.46 6.30
CA HIS A 47 17.28 -4.66 5.64
C HIS A 47 15.79 -4.90 5.90
N THR A 48 15.12 -3.93 6.50
CA THR A 48 13.73 -4.06 6.88
C THR A 48 12.86 -3.20 6.00
N GLU A 49 11.85 -3.81 5.40
CA GLU A 49 10.83 -3.10 4.64
C GLU A 49 9.64 -2.81 5.54
N VAL A 50 9.17 -1.57 5.46
CA VAL A 50 8.13 -1.08 6.36
C VAL A 50 7.04 -0.41 5.53
N LEU A 51 5.79 -0.68 5.87
CA LEU A 51 4.64 0.05 5.35
C LEU A 51 4.25 1.12 6.35
N ILE A 52 4.24 2.36 5.89
CA ILE A 52 3.81 3.49 6.72
C ILE A 52 2.43 3.89 6.22
N PRO A 53 1.36 3.55 6.97
CA PRO A 53 0.01 3.85 6.53
C PRO A 53 -0.22 5.35 6.36
N GLU A 54 -1.02 5.71 5.36
CA GLU A 54 -1.42 7.10 5.17
C GLU A 54 -2.32 7.58 6.31
N ASN A 55 -3.08 6.68 6.90
CA ASN A 55 -3.87 7.00 8.07
C ASN A 55 -2.97 6.95 9.31
N ARG A 56 -2.78 8.10 9.94
CA ARG A 56 -1.88 8.24 11.08
C ARG A 56 -2.35 7.52 12.33
N GLU A 57 -3.58 7.06 12.33
CA GLU A 57 -4.10 6.26 13.45
C GLU A 57 -3.51 4.86 13.49
N TYR A 58 -2.92 4.41 12.39
CA TYR A 58 -2.31 3.10 12.31
C TYR A 58 -0.80 3.19 12.44
N GLU A 59 -0.24 2.23 13.13
CA GLU A 59 1.20 2.14 13.32
C GLU A 59 1.88 1.59 12.06
N SER A 60 3.17 1.87 11.92
CA SER A 60 3.97 1.31 10.84
C SER A 60 4.02 -0.21 10.96
N ILE A 61 4.05 -0.88 9.81
CA ILE A 61 3.94 -2.32 9.72
C ILE A 61 5.18 -2.88 9.04
N SER A 62 5.83 -3.85 9.69
CA SER A 62 6.92 -4.57 9.04
C SER A 62 6.35 -5.58 8.05
N ILE A 63 6.83 -5.52 6.81
CA ILE A 63 6.37 -6.44 5.76
C ILE A 63 6.78 -7.88 6.04
N SER A 64 7.83 -8.07 6.85
CA SER A 64 8.23 -9.42 7.22
C SER A 64 7.18 -10.13 8.05
N SER A 65 6.21 -9.40 8.60
CA SER A 65 5.05 -10.01 9.24
C SER A 65 4.25 -10.80 8.22
N HIS A 66 3.69 -11.91 8.67
CA HIS A 66 2.95 -12.77 7.76
C HIS A 66 1.65 -12.15 7.28
N GLY A 67 1.31 -12.43 6.05
CA GLY A 67 0.01 -12.08 5.50
C GLY A 67 -0.01 -10.79 4.70
N TRP A 68 1.07 -10.03 4.67
CA TRP A 68 1.12 -8.79 3.89
C TRP A 68 1.58 -9.04 2.47
N ARG A 69 0.94 -8.34 1.54
CA ARG A 69 1.25 -8.44 0.13
C ARG A 69 1.05 -7.09 -0.52
N ILE A 70 2.01 -6.68 -1.35
CA ILE A 70 1.88 -5.44 -2.11
C ILE A 70 1.17 -5.75 -3.41
N ILE A 71 0.05 -5.08 -3.64
CA ILE A 71 -0.73 -5.24 -4.86
C ILE A 71 -0.13 -4.43 -5.99
N GLY A 72 0.29 -3.20 -5.72
CA GLY A 72 0.89 -2.37 -6.74
C GLY A 72 1.13 -0.95 -6.28
N LYS A 73 1.66 -0.15 -7.20
CA LYS A 73 1.91 1.25 -6.98
C LYS A 73 0.64 2.05 -7.21
N VAL A 74 0.30 2.92 -6.28
CA VAL A 74 -0.86 3.79 -6.43
C VAL A 74 -0.46 4.96 -7.32
N LEU A 75 -1.19 5.12 -8.43
CA LEU A 75 -0.94 6.21 -9.36
C LEU A 75 -1.70 7.46 -8.91
N TRP A 76 -2.95 7.29 -8.52
CA TRP A 76 -3.74 8.35 -7.94
C TRP A 76 -4.97 7.75 -7.27
N TRP A 77 -5.62 8.55 -6.45
CA TRP A 77 -6.89 8.13 -5.85
C TRP A 77 -7.78 9.35 -5.66
N ILE A 78 -9.08 9.08 -5.63
CA ILE A 78 -10.07 10.08 -5.27
C ILE A 78 -10.42 9.84 -3.82
N GLY A 79 -10.28 10.87 -3.01
CA GLY A 79 -10.46 10.75 -1.59
C GLY A 79 -11.88 10.36 -1.19
N HIS A 80 -12.01 10.06 0.07
CA HIS A 80 -13.22 9.58 0.67
C HIS A 80 -14.39 10.56 0.50
N VAL A 81 -15.53 10.03 0.13
CA VAL A 81 -16.77 10.77 0.09
C VAL A 81 -17.61 10.29 1.25
N SER A 82 -17.81 11.14 2.19
CA SER A 82 -18.59 10.79 3.38
C SER A 82 -20.08 11.14 3.18
#